data_346af1f320ce6aa948994e48d7dfef86
#
_entry.id   346af1f320ce6aa948994e48d7dfef86
#
_cell.length_a   1.000
_cell.length_b   1.000
_cell.length_c   1.000
_cell.angle_alpha   90.00
_cell.angle_beta   90.00
_cell.angle_gamma   90.00
#
_symmetry.space_group_name_H-M   'P 1'
#
loop_
_entity.id
_entity.type
_entity.pdbx_description
1 polymer ?
#
loop_
_entity_poly.entity_id
_entity_poly.type
_entity_poly.pdbx_seq_one_letter_code
_entity_poly.pdbx_strand_id
1 'polypeptide(L)'
;LLIVDDGSPDGTGAKVKEMQSDFKDRLHILERTEKNGLGTAYIAGFHWALERQYEFICEMDCDFSHPVDQLPKLIEKCESDSDVCVGSRYVGGVVNVVNWPMGRVLMSYYASKYVQFITGLNIADTTAGFVCYRRKVLETIGIDDIKFRGYAFQIEMKFRSKRKGFNIAEHPIIFTDRTAGTSKMSTKIFQEALFGVLELKIKSVFGKL
;
A
#
# COMPACT_ATOMS: atom_id res chain seq x y z
N LEU A 1 9.25 11.42 -8.05
CA LEU A 1 8.83 10.02 -8.22
C LEU A 1 10.03 9.11 -7.96
N LEU A 2 9.82 8.07 -7.15
CA LEU A 2 10.80 6.99 -6.94
C LEU A 2 10.24 5.69 -7.51
N ILE A 3 11.01 5.03 -8.35
CA ILE A 3 10.76 3.65 -8.77
C ILE A 3 11.67 2.74 -7.94
N VAL A 4 11.09 1.76 -7.27
CA VAL A 4 11.84 0.72 -6.56
C VAL A 4 11.80 -0.54 -7.42
N ASP A 5 12.96 -0.95 -7.93
CA ASP A 5 13.10 -2.09 -8.84
C ASP A 5 13.87 -3.24 -8.19
N ASP A 6 13.25 -4.41 -8.11
CA ASP A 6 13.83 -5.63 -7.54
C ASP A 6 14.52 -6.51 -8.59
N GLY A 7 15.26 -5.88 -9.51
CA GLY A 7 15.97 -6.59 -10.58
C GLY A 7 15.01 -7.14 -11.64
N SER A 8 14.11 -6.32 -12.15
CA SER A 8 13.16 -6.70 -13.19
C SER A 8 13.85 -7.20 -14.45
N PRO A 9 13.58 -8.44 -14.91
CA PRO A 9 14.31 -9.04 -16.05
C PRO A 9 13.89 -8.48 -17.42
N ASP A 10 12.81 -7.69 -17.45
CA ASP A 10 12.21 -7.10 -18.66
C ASP A 10 12.87 -5.77 -19.10
N GLY A 11 13.91 -5.34 -18.39
CA GLY A 11 14.60 -4.07 -18.69
C GLY A 11 13.97 -2.83 -18.06
N THR A 12 13.01 -2.98 -17.16
CA THR A 12 12.34 -1.84 -16.46
C THR A 12 13.39 -0.89 -15.87
N GLY A 13 14.39 -1.39 -15.12
CA GLY A 13 15.42 -0.54 -14.51
C GLY A 13 16.22 0.28 -15.52
N ALA A 14 16.62 -0.33 -16.64
CA ALA A 14 17.33 0.35 -17.71
C ALA A 14 16.45 1.46 -18.34
N LYS A 15 15.17 1.18 -18.57
CA LYS A 15 14.22 2.15 -19.12
C LYS A 15 14.01 3.35 -18.19
N VAL A 16 13.89 3.12 -16.88
CA VAL A 16 13.77 4.22 -15.91
C VAL A 16 15.03 5.09 -15.93
N LYS A 17 16.22 4.52 -15.98
CA LYS A 17 17.49 5.26 -16.07
C LYS A 17 17.58 6.12 -17.34
N GLU A 18 17.15 5.60 -18.48
CA GLU A 18 17.06 6.37 -19.72
C GLU A 18 16.14 7.59 -19.56
N MET A 19 14.97 7.40 -18.93
CA MET A 19 13.99 8.46 -18.71
C MET A 19 14.46 9.53 -17.71
N GLN A 20 15.42 9.23 -16.82
CA GLN A 20 15.92 10.22 -15.85
C GLN A 20 16.48 11.47 -16.53
N SER A 21 17.05 11.37 -17.74
CA SER A 21 17.54 12.52 -18.50
C SER A 21 16.43 13.54 -18.79
N ASP A 22 15.19 13.07 -19.03
CA ASP A 22 14.03 13.92 -19.37
C ASP A 22 13.38 14.52 -18.12
N PHE A 23 13.41 13.79 -17.02
CA PHE A 23 12.75 14.19 -15.77
C PHE A 23 13.70 14.79 -14.72
N LYS A 24 15.01 14.75 -14.95
CA LYS A 24 16.06 15.29 -14.05
C LYS A 24 15.84 14.82 -12.60
N ASP A 25 15.82 15.77 -11.65
CA ASP A 25 15.69 15.50 -10.22
C ASP A 25 14.28 15.07 -9.78
N ARG A 26 13.35 14.82 -10.71
CA ARG A 26 11.99 14.39 -10.42
C ARG A 26 11.76 12.89 -10.56
N LEU A 27 12.68 12.17 -11.19
CA LEU A 27 12.61 10.72 -11.35
C LEU A 27 13.84 10.05 -10.77
N HIS A 28 13.65 9.18 -9.81
CA HIS A 28 14.68 8.42 -9.13
C HIS A 28 14.43 6.93 -9.29
N ILE A 29 15.49 6.14 -9.21
CA ILE A 29 15.42 4.68 -9.16
C ILE A 29 16.19 4.18 -7.94
N LEU A 30 15.60 3.22 -7.23
CA LEU A 30 16.25 2.43 -6.19
C LEU A 30 16.29 0.97 -6.66
N GLU A 31 17.45 0.55 -7.12
CA GLU A 31 17.66 -0.84 -7.55
C GLU A 31 18.02 -1.72 -6.36
N ARG A 32 17.34 -2.86 -6.26
CA ARG A 32 17.60 -3.87 -5.24
C ARG A 32 18.01 -5.19 -5.90
N THR A 33 18.96 -5.87 -5.29
CA THR A 33 19.51 -7.12 -5.83
C THR A 33 18.64 -8.35 -5.54
N GLU A 34 17.75 -8.26 -4.56
CA GLU A 34 16.94 -9.38 -4.09
C GLU A 34 15.46 -9.06 -4.03
N LYS A 35 14.66 -9.98 -4.56
CA LYS A 35 13.21 -9.92 -4.53
C LYS A 35 12.65 -10.54 -3.24
N ASN A 36 12.62 -9.75 -2.16
CA ASN A 36 12.22 -10.18 -0.82
C ASN A 36 10.73 -9.94 -0.50
N GLY A 37 9.92 -9.64 -1.52
CA GLY A 37 8.49 -9.36 -1.42
C GLY A 37 8.15 -7.87 -1.42
N LEU A 38 6.88 -7.57 -1.77
CA LEU A 38 6.37 -6.23 -2.01
C LEU A 38 6.59 -5.28 -0.80
N GLY A 39 6.30 -5.75 0.41
CA GLY A 39 6.45 -4.94 1.62
C GLY A 39 7.89 -4.45 1.84
N THR A 40 8.90 -5.29 1.54
CA THR A 40 10.29 -4.86 1.69
C THR A 40 10.71 -3.81 0.66
N ALA A 41 10.09 -3.80 -0.52
CA ALA A 41 10.31 -2.77 -1.51
C ALA A 41 9.71 -1.42 -1.05
N TYR A 42 8.49 -1.44 -0.52
CA TYR A 42 7.89 -0.24 0.07
C TYR A 42 8.68 0.31 1.25
N ILE A 43 9.14 -0.55 2.17
CA ILE A 43 9.98 -0.12 3.31
C ILE A 43 11.26 0.58 2.81
N ALA A 44 11.94 0.02 1.81
CA ALA A 44 13.12 0.64 1.22
C ALA A 44 12.80 2.01 0.60
N GLY A 45 11.67 2.12 -0.10
CA GLY A 45 11.17 3.39 -0.65
C GLY A 45 10.81 4.40 0.44
N PHE A 46 10.23 3.96 1.55
CA PHE A 46 9.92 4.82 2.69
C PHE A 46 11.17 5.37 3.35
N HIS A 47 12.19 4.55 3.60
CA HIS A 47 13.48 5.03 4.11
C HIS A 47 14.10 6.08 3.19
N TRP A 48 14.14 5.79 1.88
CA TRP A 48 14.65 6.73 0.89
C TRP A 48 13.92 8.08 0.95
N ALA A 49 12.60 8.09 1.13
CA ALA A 49 11.78 9.28 1.22
C ALA A 49 11.99 10.02 2.57
N LEU A 50 12.10 9.28 3.66
CA LEU A 50 12.34 9.84 5.00
C LEU A 50 13.71 10.53 5.09
N GLU A 51 14.76 9.96 4.52
CA GLU A 51 16.09 10.58 4.44
C GLU A 51 16.08 11.93 3.70
N ARG A 52 15.16 12.10 2.74
CA ARG A 52 15.01 13.32 1.92
C ARG A 52 13.97 14.30 2.45
N GLN A 53 13.44 14.03 3.63
CA GLN A 53 12.53 14.91 4.35
C GLN A 53 11.22 15.23 3.60
N TYR A 54 10.72 14.32 2.77
CA TYR A 54 9.39 14.48 2.18
C TYR A 54 8.29 14.48 3.25
N GLU A 55 7.39 15.44 3.19
CA GLU A 55 6.28 15.59 4.15
C GLU A 55 5.17 14.55 3.90
N PHE A 56 4.86 14.29 2.63
CA PHE A 56 3.89 13.30 2.20
C PHE A 56 4.57 12.22 1.37
N ILE A 57 4.36 10.97 1.73
CA ILE A 57 4.92 9.81 1.04
C ILE A 57 3.75 8.95 0.55
N CYS A 58 3.67 8.78 -0.76
CA CYS A 58 2.61 8.00 -1.41
C CYS A 58 3.17 6.71 -1.95
N GLU A 59 2.41 5.64 -1.82
CA GLU A 59 2.68 4.36 -2.48
C GLU A 59 1.62 4.05 -3.53
N MET A 60 2.03 3.45 -4.64
CA MET A 60 1.18 3.14 -5.77
C MET A 60 1.79 2.01 -6.61
N ASP A 61 0.96 1.12 -7.14
CA ASP A 61 1.41 0.14 -8.13
C ASP A 61 1.67 0.80 -9.49
N CYS A 62 2.66 0.30 -10.23
CA CYS A 62 3.12 0.85 -11.52
C CYS A 62 2.53 0.07 -12.71
N ASP A 63 1.25 -0.35 -12.63
CA ASP A 63 0.57 -1.21 -13.62
C ASP A 63 -0.72 -0.59 -14.18
N PHE A 64 -0.89 0.72 -13.99
CA PHE A 64 -2.07 1.50 -14.38
C PHE A 64 -3.38 1.09 -13.68
N SER A 65 -3.33 0.26 -12.66
CA SER A 65 -4.54 -0.10 -11.91
C SER A 65 -5.02 1.02 -10.98
N HIS A 66 -4.11 1.87 -10.53
CA HIS A 66 -4.41 3.03 -9.70
C HIS A 66 -4.52 4.31 -10.53
N PRO A 67 -5.58 5.12 -10.34
CA PRO A 67 -5.79 6.36 -11.09
C PRO A 67 -4.85 7.47 -10.60
N VAL A 68 -3.82 7.80 -11.40
CA VAL A 68 -2.80 8.80 -11.00
C VAL A 68 -3.37 10.21 -10.80
N ASP A 69 -4.45 10.55 -11.47
CA ASP A 69 -5.19 11.81 -11.33
C ASP A 69 -5.81 12.01 -9.95
N GLN A 70 -5.99 10.92 -9.18
CA GLN A 70 -6.49 10.95 -7.81
C GLN A 70 -5.38 11.15 -6.77
N LEU A 71 -4.10 11.04 -7.14
CA LEU A 71 -2.99 11.22 -6.21
C LEU A 71 -3.00 12.58 -5.50
N PRO A 72 -3.25 13.72 -6.18
CA PRO A 72 -3.36 15.02 -5.50
C PRO A 72 -4.47 15.04 -4.44
N LYS A 73 -5.57 14.31 -4.64
CA LYS A 73 -6.68 14.24 -3.69
C LYS A 73 -6.33 13.48 -2.41
N LEU A 74 -5.50 12.44 -2.51
CA LEU A 74 -4.98 11.75 -1.33
C LEU A 74 -4.09 12.67 -0.51
N ILE A 75 -3.24 13.47 -1.17
CA ILE A 75 -2.35 14.44 -0.52
C ILE A 75 -3.18 15.54 0.14
N GLU A 76 -4.12 16.15 -0.57
CA GLU A 76 -5.03 17.18 -0.04
C GLU A 76 -5.78 16.69 1.21
N LYS A 77 -6.20 15.43 1.21
CA LYS A 77 -6.86 14.80 2.37
C LYS A 77 -5.92 14.68 3.56
N CYS A 78 -4.66 14.31 3.31
CA CYS A 78 -3.65 14.29 4.35
C CYS A 78 -3.26 15.70 4.81
N GLU A 79 -3.29 16.71 3.96
CA GLU A 79 -3.03 18.11 4.33
C GLU A 79 -4.12 18.67 5.25
N SER A 80 -5.37 18.31 5.02
CA SER A 80 -6.51 18.91 5.71
C SER A 80 -6.82 18.24 7.04
N ASP A 81 -7.12 16.94 7.06
CA ASP A 81 -7.81 16.33 8.20
C ASP A 81 -7.36 14.90 8.56
N SER A 82 -6.40 14.32 7.84
CA SER A 82 -5.97 12.95 8.11
C SER A 82 -4.45 12.80 8.15
N ASP A 83 -3.98 11.73 8.77
CA ASP A 83 -2.57 11.37 8.82
C ASP A 83 -2.21 10.34 7.74
N VAL A 84 -3.21 9.56 7.35
CA VAL A 84 -3.15 8.55 6.29
C VAL A 84 -4.39 8.69 5.43
N CYS A 85 -4.22 8.69 4.10
CA CYS A 85 -5.34 8.63 3.17
C CYS A 85 -5.22 7.41 2.27
N VAL A 86 -6.25 6.56 2.26
CA VAL A 86 -6.34 5.33 1.48
C VAL A 86 -7.21 5.56 0.26
N GLY A 87 -6.66 5.31 -0.94
CA GLY A 87 -7.46 5.22 -2.17
C GLY A 87 -8.28 3.93 -2.14
N SER A 88 -9.57 4.05 -1.85
CA SER A 88 -10.44 2.94 -1.49
C SER A 88 -11.40 2.57 -2.62
N ARG A 89 -11.51 1.27 -2.86
CA ARG A 89 -12.47 0.67 -3.82
C ARG A 89 -13.87 0.51 -3.24
N TYR A 90 -14.05 0.68 -1.93
CA TYR A 90 -15.26 0.25 -1.20
C TYR A 90 -15.93 1.34 -0.38
N VAL A 91 -15.61 2.59 -0.60
CA VAL A 91 -16.19 3.72 0.13
C VAL A 91 -17.69 3.87 -0.16
N GLY A 92 -18.47 4.15 0.89
CA GLY A 92 -19.89 4.42 0.74
C GLY A 92 -20.74 3.20 0.37
N GLY A 93 -20.24 1.97 0.54
CA GLY A 93 -20.94 0.74 0.18
C GLY A 93 -20.95 0.43 -1.32
N VAL A 94 -20.22 1.20 -2.11
CA VAL A 94 -20.07 1.00 -3.56
C VAL A 94 -18.77 0.23 -3.82
N VAL A 95 -18.79 -0.67 -4.81
CA VAL A 95 -17.62 -1.42 -5.28
C VAL A 95 -17.14 -0.81 -6.59
N ASN A 96 -16.03 -0.08 -6.54
CA ASN A 96 -15.48 0.67 -7.67
C ASN A 96 -14.31 -0.10 -8.32
N VAL A 97 -14.61 -1.19 -9.03
CA VAL A 97 -13.62 -1.99 -9.76
C VAL A 97 -14.08 -2.25 -11.19
N VAL A 98 -13.13 -2.23 -12.12
CA VAL A 98 -13.37 -2.49 -13.54
C VAL A 98 -12.64 -3.76 -13.95
N ASN A 99 -13.30 -4.60 -14.74
CA ASN A 99 -12.77 -5.86 -15.30
C ASN A 99 -12.42 -6.96 -14.28
N TRP A 100 -12.98 -6.91 -13.06
CA TRP A 100 -12.79 -8.00 -12.10
C TRP A 100 -13.88 -9.06 -12.23
N PRO A 101 -13.52 -10.35 -12.23
CA PRO A 101 -14.51 -11.43 -12.06
C PRO A 101 -15.23 -11.28 -10.71
N MET A 102 -16.54 -11.56 -10.68
CA MET A 102 -17.36 -11.43 -9.47
C MET A 102 -16.77 -12.18 -8.26
N GLY A 103 -16.20 -13.36 -8.45
CA GLY A 103 -15.54 -14.12 -7.38
C GLY A 103 -14.38 -13.36 -6.74
N ARG A 104 -13.59 -12.61 -7.52
CA ARG A 104 -12.49 -11.77 -7.01
C ARG A 104 -13.04 -10.56 -6.23
N VAL A 105 -14.11 -9.96 -6.73
CA VAL A 105 -14.81 -8.85 -6.03
C VAL A 105 -15.27 -9.30 -4.64
N LEU A 106 -16.02 -10.41 -4.58
CA LEU A 106 -16.55 -10.93 -3.32
C LEU A 106 -15.42 -11.33 -2.36
N MET A 107 -14.41 -12.04 -2.85
CA MET A 107 -13.25 -12.43 -2.03
C MET A 107 -12.55 -11.21 -1.43
N SER A 108 -12.25 -10.18 -2.22
CA SER A 108 -11.59 -8.96 -1.75
C SER A 108 -12.45 -8.16 -0.76
N TYR A 109 -13.75 -8.06 -1.03
CA TYR A 109 -14.69 -7.39 -0.13
C TYR A 109 -14.81 -8.10 1.23
N TYR A 110 -15.02 -9.42 1.22
CA TYR A 110 -15.14 -10.19 2.47
C TYR A 110 -13.81 -10.30 3.20
N ALA A 111 -12.67 -10.30 2.51
CA ALA A 111 -11.36 -10.19 3.14
C ALA A 111 -11.24 -8.89 3.94
N SER A 112 -11.65 -7.75 3.37
CA SER A 112 -11.66 -6.48 4.10
C SER A 112 -12.62 -6.51 5.29
N LYS A 113 -13.81 -7.11 5.17
CA LYS A 113 -14.75 -7.28 6.28
C LYS A 113 -14.16 -8.14 7.42
N TYR A 114 -13.50 -9.23 7.07
CA TYR A 114 -12.79 -10.06 8.04
C TYR A 114 -11.72 -9.27 8.80
N VAL A 115 -10.89 -8.51 8.08
CA VAL A 115 -9.85 -7.67 8.70
C VAL A 115 -10.48 -6.63 9.63
N GLN A 116 -11.53 -5.94 9.20
CA GLN A 116 -12.26 -4.98 10.03
C GLN A 116 -12.75 -5.62 11.33
N PHE A 117 -13.37 -6.81 11.23
CA PHE A 117 -13.91 -7.52 12.39
C PHE A 117 -12.82 -7.91 13.40
N ILE A 118 -11.69 -8.46 12.94
CA ILE A 118 -10.61 -8.92 13.82
C ILE A 118 -9.82 -7.74 14.41
N THR A 119 -9.47 -6.75 13.57
CA THR A 119 -8.57 -5.66 13.97
C THR A 119 -9.28 -4.48 14.63
N GLY A 120 -10.55 -4.27 14.30
CA GLY A 120 -11.30 -3.08 14.66
C GLY A 120 -10.96 -1.86 13.80
N LEU A 121 -10.34 -2.07 12.63
CA LEU A 121 -10.10 -1.00 11.66
C LEU A 121 -11.44 -0.49 11.10
N ASN A 122 -11.65 0.81 11.17
CA ASN A 122 -12.84 1.45 10.61
C ASN A 122 -12.54 2.07 9.24
N ILE A 123 -12.06 1.25 8.32
CA ILE A 123 -11.80 1.58 6.91
C ILE A 123 -12.36 0.47 6.02
N ALA A 124 -12.97 0.83 4.91
CA ALA A 124 -13.66 -0.12 4.03
C ALA A 124 -12.68 -0.98 3.23
N ASP A 125 -11.54 -0.40 2.78
CA ASP A 125 -10.53 -1.09 1.98
C ASP A 125 -9.23 -1.30 2.75
N THR A 126 -9.16 -2.36 3.51
CA THR A 126 -7.99 -2.67 4.36
C THR A 126 -6.79 -3.15 3.56
N THR A 127 -6.98 -3.61 2.32
CA THR A 127 -5.94 -4.21 1.46
C THR A 127 -5.44 -3.29 0.35
N ALA A 128 -5.98 -2.07 0.24
CA ALA A 128 -5.55 -1.11 -0.78
C ALA A 128 -4.06 -0.77 -0.67
N GLY A 129 -3.38 -0.70 -1.81
CA GLY A 129 -1.96 -0.33 -1.95
C GLY A 129 -1.75 1.06 -2.57
N PHE A 130 -2.81 1.86 -2.70
CA PHE A 130 -2.73 3.25 -3.10
C PHE A 130 -2.98 4.12 -1.86
N VAL A 131 -1.90 4.57 -1.22
CA VAL A 131 -1.99 5.22 0.08
C VAL A 131 -1.04 6.41 0.15
N CYS A 132 -1.48 7.47 0.77
CA CYS A 132 -0.66 8.61 1.17
C CYS A 132 -0.48 8.61 2.68
N TYR A 133 0.75 8.78 3.14
CA TYR A 133 1.12 8.91 4.55
C TYR A 133 1.75 10.28 4.80
N ARG A 134 1.40 10.92 5.92
CA ARG A 134 2.25 11.95 6.49
C ARG A 134 3.56 11.35 6.97
N ARG A 135 4.67 12.08 6.83
CA ARG A 135 5.99 11.69 7.30
C ARG A 135 5.98 11.15 8.73
N LYS A 136 5.36 11.86 9.65
CA LYS A 136 5.29 11.49 11.08
C LYS A 136 4.70 10.09 11.33
N VAL A 137 3.81 9.61 10.45
CA VAL A 137 3.23 8.26 10.56
C VAL A 137 4.32 7.22 10.37
N LEU A 138 5.06 7.31 9.26
CA LEU A 138 6.12 6.35 8.92
C LEU A 138 7.26 6.37 9.95
N GLU A 139 7.58 7.53 10.53
CA GLU A 139 8.57 7.66 11.61
C GLU A 139 8.11 7.01 12.92
N THR A 140 6.80 6.91 13.14
CA THR A 140 6.23 6.47 14.44
C THR A 140 5.82 5.00 14.49
N ILE A 141 5.38 4.43 13.35
CA ILE A 141 4.77 3.09 13.36
C ILE A 141 5.77 1.94 13.41
N GLY A 142 7.09 2.22 13.34
CA GLY A 142 8.14 1.20 13.33
C GLY A 142 8.12 0.39 12.05
N ILE A 143 8.41 1.04 10.91
CA ILE A 143 8.36 0.40 9.59
C ILE A 143 9.34 -0.78 9.47
N ASP A 144 10.44 -0.78 10.22
CA ASP A 144 11.42 -1.87 10.25
C ASP A 144 10.92 -3.11 10.99
N ASP A 145 9.93 -2.95 11.88
CA ASP A 145 9.32 -4.04 12.63
C ASP A 145 8.17 -4.73 11.89
N ILE A 146 7.86 -4.29 10.68
CA ILE A 146 6.78 -4.85 9.87
C ILE A 146 7.18 -6.24 9.38
N LYS A 147 6.34 -7.23 9.66
CA LYS A 147 6.64 -8.64 9.40
C LYS A 147 6.13 -9.11 8.05
N PHE A 148 4.99 -8.61 7.62
CA PHE A 148 4.34 -9.11 6.42
C PHE A 148 4.94 -8.50 5.17
N ARG A 149 5.21 -9.36 4.19
CA ARG A 149 5.89 -8.98 2.93
C ARG A 149 4.97 -8.99 1.72
N GLY A 150 3.79 -9.61 1.86
CA GLY A 150 2.76 -9.71 0.81
C GLY A 150 1.60 -8.75 1.04
N TYR A 151 0.38 -9.15 0.70
CA TYR A 151 -0.83 -8.33 0.88
C TYR A 151 -1.13 -7.94 2.34
N ALA A 152 -0.73 -8.79 3.29
CA ALA A 152 -0.87 -8.48 4.71
C ALA A 152 -0.01 -7.29 5.16
N PHE A 153 1.02 -6.90 4.39
CA PHE A 153 1.79 -5.67 4.61
C PHE A 153 0.88 -4.45 4.69
N GLN A 154 -0.02 -4.30 3.73
CA GLN A 154 -0.95 -3.17 3.68
C GLN A 154 -1.89 -3.12 4.89
N ILE A 155 -2.28 -4.28 5.38
CA ILE A 155 -3.12 -4.41 6.57
C ILE A 155 -2.32 -4.01 7.82
N GLU A 156 -1.08 -4.49 7.95
CA GLU A 156 -0.21 -4.18 9.09
C GLU A 156 0.11 -2.69 9.17
N MET A 157 0.43 -2.04 8.05
CA MET A 157 0.67 -0.60 7.98
C MET A 157 -0.50 0.22 8.54
N LYS A 158 -1.71 -0.06 8.06
CA LYS A 158 -2.93 0.63 8.51
C LYS A 158 -3.26 0.32 9.97
N PHE A 159 -3.08 -0.93 10.38
CA PHE A 159 -3.34 -1.34 11.75
C PHE A 159 -2.37 -0.68 12.75
N ARG A 160 -1.06 -0.64 12.45
CA ARG A 160 -0.06 0.06 13.27
C ARG A 160 -0.36 1.57 13.32
N SER A 161 -0.70 2.19 12.18
CA SER A 161 -1.09 3.60 12.14
C SER A 161 -2.27 3.87 13.09
N LYS A 162 -3.33 3.05 13.02
CA LYS A 162 -4.48 3.18 13.92
C LYS A 162 -4.11 2.97 15.39
N ARG A 163 -3.25 1.99 15.68
CA ARG A 163 -2.81 1.69 17.06
C ARG A 163 -1.98 2.82 17.67
N LYS A 164 -1.23 3.56 16.85
CA LYS A 164 -0.49 4.75 17.26
C LYS A 164 -1.36 6.02 17.35
N GLY A 165 -2.67 5.90 17.11
CA GLY A 165 -3.63 7.00 17.26
C GLY A 165 -3.79 7.89 16.03
N PHE A 166 -3.20 7.52 14.89
CA PHE A 166 -3.32 8.30 13.65
C PHE A 166 -4.71 8.19 13.03
N ASN A 167 -5.16 9.30 12.45
CA ASN A 167 -6.42 9.38 11.73
C ASN A 167 -6.24 8.85 10.29
N ILE A 168 -7.06 7.85 9.91
CA ILE A 168 -7.04 7.25 8.58
C ILE A 168 -8.33 7.62 7.86
N ALA A 169 -8.20 8.33 6.75
CA ALA A 169 -9.31 8.66 5.85
C ALA A 169 -9.30 7.76 4.61
N GLU A 170 -10.44 7.68 3.93
CA GLU A 170 -10.58 7.01 2.65
C GLU A 170 -11.03 8.00 1.58
N HIS A 171 -10.43 7.89 0.40
CA HIS A 171 -10.84 8.59 -0.81
C HIS A 171 -11.32 7.57 -1.84
N PRO A 172 -12.53 7.71 -2.43
CA PRO A 172 -13.02 6.76 -3.41
C PRO A 172 -12.20 6.81 -4.70
N ILE A 173 -11.78 5.66 -5.18
CA ILE A 173 -11.10 5.51 -6.47
C ILE A 173 -11.79 4.44 -7.31
N ILE A 174 -11.63 4.54 -8.62
CA ILE A 174 -11.98 3.46 -9.55
C ILE A 174 -10.71 2.66 -9.84
N PHE A 175 -10.69 1.41 -9.41
CA PHE A 175 -9.58 0.50 -9.66
C PHE A 175 -9.84 -0.28 -10.97
N THR A 176 -8.93 -0.16 -11.92
CA THR A 176 -9.01 -0.89 -13.19
C THR A 176 -8.04 -2.06 -13.17
N ASP A 177 -8.49 -3.27 -13.55
CA ASP A 177 -7.56 -4.40 -13.59
C ASP A 177 -6.46 -4.14 -14.62
N ARG A 178 -5.26 -4.60 -14.31
CA ARG A 178 -4.10 -4.46 -15.20
C ARG A 178 -4.39 -5.10 -16.56
N THR A 179 -3.87 -4.49 -17.61
CA THR A 179 -4.02 -4.98 -19.00
C THR A 179 -2.91 -5.99 -19.39
N ALA A 180 -1.80 -6.02 -18.63
CA ALA A 180 -0.66 -6.88 -18.90
C ALA A 180 -0.21 -7.61 -17.61
N GLY A 181 0.33 -8.82 -17.78
CA GLY A 181 0.80 -9.66 -16.69
C GLY A 181 -0.30 -10.48 -16.00
N THR A 182 0.10 -11.36 -15.10
CA THR A 182 -0.80 -12.23 -14.33
C THR A 182 -0.81 -11.87 -12.86
N SER A 183 -1.97 -12.01 -12.20
CA SER A 183 -2.09 -11.81 -10.76
C SER A 183 -1.26 -12.86 -10.01
N LYS A 184 -0.42 -12.40 -9.08
CA LYS A 184 0.42 -13.28 -8.24
C LYS A 184 -0.29 -13.79 -6.98
N MET A 185 -1.63 -13.65 -6.90
CA MET A 185 -2.39 -14.17 -5.76
C MET A 185 -2.33 -15.71 -5.76
N SER A 186 -1.75 -16.28 -4.70
CA SER A 186 -1.77 -17.70 -4.42
C SER A 186 -2.57 -17.97 -3.14
N THR A 187 -3.04 -19.23 -3.01
CA THR A 187 -3.72 -19.69 -1.78
C THR A 187 -2.86 -19.52 -0.54
N LYS A 188 -1.52 -19.62 -0.65
CA LYS A 188 -0.58 -19.38 0.45
C LYS A 188 -0.61 -17.94 0.93
N ILE A 189 -0.64 -16.98 0.01
CA ILE A 189 -0.71 -15.54 0.33
C ILE A 189 -2.02 -15.23 1.05
N PHE A 190 -3.13 -15.85 0.63
CA PHE A 190 -4.42 -15.67 1.29
C PHE A 190 -4.41 -16.26 2.71
N GLN A 191 -3.87 -17.46 2.91
CA GLN A 191 -3.74 -18.08 4.23
C GLN A 191 -2.82 -17.27 5.15
N GLU A 192 -1.68 -16.77 4.63
CA GLU A 192 -0.78 -15.90 5.38
C GLU A 192 -1.50 -14.65 5.87
N ALA A 193 -2.31 -14.02 5.01
CA ALA A 193 -3.10 -12.85 5.41
C ALA A 193 -4.14 -13.20 6.48
N LEU A 194 -4.82 -14.34 6.37
CA LEU A 194 -5.86 -14.78 7.31
C LEU A 194 -5.28 -14.99 8.72
N PHE A 195 -4.21 -15.79 8.85
CA PHE A 195 -3.57 -16.06 10.14
C PHE A 195 -2.75 -14.87 10.64
N GLY A 196 -2.13 -14.13 9.73
CA GLY A 196 -1.36 -12.94 10.05
C GLY A 196 -2.19 -11.85 10.73
N VAL A 197 -3.41 -11.64 10.30
CA VAL A 197 -4.33 -10.67 10.93
C VAL A 197 -4.67 -11.06 12.37
N LEU A 198 -4.87 -12.35 12.65
CA LEU A 198 -5.07 -12.84 14.02
C LEU A 198 -3.81 -12.63 14.87
N GLU A 199 -2.62 -12.94 14.33
CA GLU A 199 -1.35 -12.72 15.01
C GLU A 199 -1.14 -11.24 15.34
N LEU A 200 -1.41 -10.33 14.40
CA LEU A 200 -1.36 -8.88 14.64
C LEU A 200 -2.25 -8.46 15.79
N LYS A 201 -3.50 -8.96 15.80
CA LYS A 201 -4.44 -8.64 16.87
C LYS A 201 -3.93 -9.12 18.23
N ILE A 202 -3.48 -10.36 18.31
CA ILE A 202 -2.94 -10.95 19.55
C ILE A 202 -1.74 -10.12 20.04
N LYS A 203 -0.75 -9.83 19.19
CA LYS A 203 0.41 -9.02 19.56
C LYS A 203 0.02 -7.62 20.04
N SER A 204 -0.96 -7.03 19.40
CA SER A 204 -1.48 -5.71 19.80
C SER A 204 -2.08 -5.72 21.21
N VAL A 205 -2.77 -6.79 21.61
CA VAL A 205 -3.33 -6.92 22.97
C VAL A 205 -2.21 -7.03 24.02
N PHE A 206 -1.10 -7.69 23.69
CA PHE A 206 0.04 -7.85 24.59
C PHE A 206 1.09 -6.71 24.50
N GLY A 207 0.79 -5.61 23.79
CA GLY A 207 1.70 -4.47 23.68
C GLY A 207 2.99 -4.75 22.89
N LYS A 208 2.98 -5.73 21.99
CA LYS A 208 4.14 -6.18 21.18
C LYS A 208 4.09 -5.68 19.73
N LEU A 209 3.43 -4.54 19.48
CA LEU A 209 3.32 -3.88 18.18
C LEU A 209 3.83 -2.46 18.24
#